data_ed09c4430e1136ab6ee0cc0abcede347
#
_entry.id   ed09c4430e1136ab6ee0cc0abcede347
#
_cell.length_a   1.000
_cell.length_b   1.000
_cell.length_c   1.000
_cell.angle_alpha   90.00
_cell.angle_beta   90.00
_cell.angle_gamma   90.00
#
_symmetry.space_group_name_H-M   'P 1'
#
loop_
_entity.id
_entity.type
_entity.pdbx_description
1 polymer ?
#
loop_
_entity_poly.entity_id
_entity_poly.type
_entity_poly.pdbx_seq_one_letter_code
_entity_poly.pdbx_strand_id
1 'polypeptide(L)'
;IGIESTIVDLTEDIPMILRPGYITPKMLEKVIGEVKMDPGIIASDSLQKPKAPGMKYKHYAPKADLILVDGEEEKVVAKINALAKEAVLLGKKVGIIGTDETIDRYPEGEVVSIGARSDEDAIAKHLYKLLRDFDEKEVDIIYSESFATPRIGQAIMNRLLKAAGHQVITV
;
A
#
# COMPACT_ATOMS: atom_id res chain seq x y z
N ILE A 1 -15.16 -7.55 0.07
CA ILE A 1 -14.19 -6.65 -0.58
C ILE A 1 -13.16 -6.29 0.48
N GLY A 2 -11.88 -6.56 0.24
CA GLY A 2 -10.81 -6.49 1.25
C GLY A 2 -10.28 -5.08 1.56
N ILE A 3 -10.87 -4.01 1.02
CA ILE A 3 -10.49 -2.61 1.28
C ILE A 3 -11.68 -1.81 1.80
N GLU A 4 -11.37 -0.72 2.49
CA GLU A 4 -12.40 0.17 3.03
C GLU A 4 -13.19 0.88 1.92
N SER A 5 -14.39 1.35 2.26
CA SER A 5 -15.26 2.10 1.35
C SER A 5 -14.64 3.42 0.90
N THR A 6 -14.96 3.83 -0.32
CA THR A 6 -14.67 5.18 -0.82
C THR A 6 -15.46 6.22 -0.02
N ILE A 7 -14.81 7.31 0.37
CA ILE A 7 -15.47 8.46 0.99
C ILE A 7 -15.42 9.62 0.01
N VAL A 8 -16.59 10.22 -0.25
CA VAL A 8 -16.73 11.35 -1.15
C VAL A 8 -17.38 12.51 -0.39
N ASP A 9 -16.80 13.68 -0.51
CA ASP A 9 -17.37 14.95 -0.05
C ASP A 9 -18.20 15.52 -1.21
N LEU A 10 -19.49 15.75 -0.96
CA LEU A 10 -20.44 16.32 -1.91
C LEU A 10 -20.86 17.76 -1.55
N THR A 11 -20.14 18.39 -0.63
CA THR A 11 -20.50 19.73 -0.14
C THR A 11 -19.97 20.88 -1.01
N GLU A 12 -19.07 20.56 -1.94
CA GLU A 12 -18.50 21.52 -2.89
C GLU A 12 -19.06 21.31 -4.30
N ASP A 13 -18.90 22.30 -5.19
CA ASP A 13 -19.43 22.25 -6.57
C ASP A 13 -18.92 21.03 -7.35
N ILE A 14 -17.68 20.64 -7.11
CA ILE A 14 -17.09 19.42 -7.67
C ILE A 14 -16.86 18.44 -6.54
N PRO A 15 -17.51 17.25 -6.58
CA PRO A 15 -17.31 16.19 -5.59
C PRO A 15 -15.84 15.82 -5.40
N MET A 16 -15.40 15.69 -4.14
CA MET A 16 -14.02 15.40 -3.80
C MET A 16 -13.89 14.03 -3.12
N ILE A 17 -13.05 13.16 -3.66
CA ILE A 17 -12.73 11.88 -3.03
C ILE A 17 -11.75 12.13 -1.89
N LEU A 18 -12.20 11.88 -0.66
CA LEU A 18 -11.43 12.02 0.58
C LEU A 18 -10.67 10.73 0.94
N ARG A 19 -11.17 9.58 0.51
CA ARG A 19 -10.54 8.28 0.71
C ARG A 19 -10.84 7.38 -0.48
N PRO A 20 -9.82 6.91 -1.22
CA PRO A 20 -10.03 5.96 -2.30
C PRO A 20 -10.37 4.57 -1.72
N GLY A 21 -11.28 3.88 -2.38
CA GLY A 21 -11.73 2.54 -2.04
C GLY A 21 -12.09 1.76 -3.30
N TYR A 22 -12.97 0.76 -3.16
CA TYR A 22 -13.42 -0.07 -4.27
C TYR A 22 -14.13 0.73 -5.37
N ILE A 23 -14.94 1.72 -4.99
CA ILE A 23 -15.56 2.63 -5.96
C ILE A 23 -14.50 3.60 -6.44
N THR A 24 -14.10 3.44 -7.70
CA THR A 24 -13.01 4.23 -8.31
C THR A 24 -13.49 5.59 -8.79
N PRO A 25 -12.57 6.58 -9.00
CA PRO A 25 -12.92 7.86 -9.61
C PRO A 25 -13.70 7.69 -10.93
N LYS A 26 -13.24 6.81 -11.83
CA LYS A 26 -13.91 6.53 -13.11
C LYS A 26 -15.32 5.99 -12.95
N MET A 27 -15.60 5.23 -11.88
CA MET A 27 -16.96 4.75 -11.61
C MET A 27 -17.86 5.89 -11.14
N LEU A 28 -17.34 6.80 -10.32
CA LEU A 28 -18.06 7.99 -9.86
C LEU A 28 -18.33 8.96 -11.00
N GLU A 29 -17.34 9.25 -11.84
CA GLU A 29 -17.45 10.14 -12.98
C GLU A 29 -18.58 9.74 -13.94
N LYS A 30 -18.82 8.44 -14.11
CA LYS A 30 -19.92 7.92 -14.94
C LYS A 30 -21.31 8.25 -14.41
N VAL A 31 -21.44 8.55 -13.13
CA VAL A 31 -22.73 8.75 -12.46
C VAL A 31 -22.95 10.21 -12.08
N ILE A 32 -21.93 10.88 -11.59
CA ILE A 32 -22.02 12.24 -11.01
C ILE A 32 -21.18 13.28 -11.76
N GLY A 33 -20.52 12.88 -12.86
CA GLY A 33 -19.66 13.80 -13.62
C GLY A 33 -18.27 13.96 -13.01
N GLU A 34 -17.65 15.11 -13.21
CA GLU A 34 -16.28 15.38 -12.73
C GLU A 34 -16.14 15.15 -11.23
N VAL A 35 -15.06 14.48 -10.83
CA VAL A 35 -14.66 14.30 -9.42
C VAL A 35 -13.21 14.69 -9.25
N LYS A 36 -12.87 15.24 -8.08
CA LYS A 36 -11.49 15.57 -7.68
C LYS A 36 -10.99 14.63 -6.62
N MET A 37 -9.67 14.50 -6.51
CA MET A 37 -9.00 13.78 -5.42
C MET A 37 -8.50 14.80 -4.41
N ASP A 38 -8.67 14.51 -3.11
CA ASP A 38 -8.06 15.31 -2.05
C ASP A 38 -6.52 15.22 -2.18
N PRO A 39 -5.81 16.35 -2.31
CA PRO A 39 -4.34 16.36 -2.38
C PRO A 39 -3.67 15.65 -1.21
N GLY A 40 -4.29 15.63 -0.02
CA GLY A 40 -3.81 14.94 1.16
C GLY A 40 -3.79 13.40 1.06
N ILE A 41 -4.38 12.81 0.00
CA ILE A 41 -4.32 11.35 -0.23
C ILE A 41 -2.92 10.93 -0.69
N ILE A 42 -2.24 11.77 -1.46
CA ILE A 42 -0.97 11.46 -2.13
C ILE A 42 0.21 12.09 -1.38
N ALA A 43 0.02 13.26 -0.80
CA ALA A 43 1.11 14.01 -0.15
C ALA A 43 1.28 13.61 1.33
N SER A 44 2.49 13.17 1.68
CA SER A 44 2.90 12.91 3.08
C SER A 44 2.97 14.18 3.94
N ASP A 45 3.10 15.34 3.32
CA ASP A 45 3.42 16.65 3.94
C ASP A 45 2.30 17.69 3.82
N SER A 46 1.06 17.31 3.57
CA SER A 46 0.00 18.31 3.54
C SER A 46 -0.25 18.86 4.96
N LEU A 47 0.05 20.13 5.16
CA LEU A 47 -0.33 20.94 6.32
C LEU A 47 -1.87 21.05 6.48
N GLN A 48 -2.63 20.47 5.57
CA GLN A 48 -4.08 20.48 5.59
C GLN A 48 -4.62 19.45 6.58
N LYS A 49 -5.52 19.90 7.45
CA LYS A 49 -6.24 19.01 8.37
C LYS A 49 -7.03 17.97 7.57
N PRO A 50 -6.85 16.68 7.85
CA PRO A 50 -7.62 15.63 7.16
C PRO A 50 -9.11 15.84 7.35
N LYS A 51 -9.87 15.84 6.25
CA LYS A 51 -11.33 15.99 6.27
C LYS A 51 -12.08 14.69 6.60
N ALA A 52 -11.41 13.52 6.55
CA ALA A 52 -12.05 12.23 6.79
C ALA A 52 -11.37 11.41 7.89
N PRO A 53 -12.12 10.56 8.62
CA PRO A 53 -11.56 9.62 9.58
C PRO A 53 -10.56 8.66 8.91
N GLY A 54 -9.47 8.33 9.59
CA GLY A 54 -8.44 7.41 9.09
C GLY A 54 -7.40 8.04 8.16
N MET A 55 -7.44 9.36 7.91
CA MET A 55 -6.42 10.05 7.11
C MET A 55 -5.18 10.45 7.91
N LYS A 56 -5.28 10.59 9.24
CA LYS A 56 -4.24 11.19 10.10
C LYS A 56 -3.36 10.18 10.84
N TYR A 57 -3.80 8.94 11.03
CA TYR A 57 -3.08 7.98 11.88
C TYR A 57 -2.65 6.75 11.08
N LYS A 58 -1.56 6.10 11.55
CA LYS A 58 -1.23 4.73 11.11
C LYS A 58 -2.44 3.85 11.41
N HIS A 59 -3.17 3.44 10.38
CA HIS A 59 -4.29 2.51 10.49
C HIS A 59 -3.85 1.16 9.93
N TYR A 60 -4.08 0.09 10.69
CA TYR A 60 -3.72 -1.27 10.32
C TYR A 60 -2.21 -1.47 10.06
N ALA A 61 -1.37 -0.58 10.61
CA ALA A 61 0.07 -0.73 10.54
C ALA A 61 0.49 -1.99 11.29
N PRO A 62 1.39 -2.81 10.72
CA PRO A 62 2.03 -3.90 11.45
C PRO A 62 2.87 -3.33 12.60
N LYS A 63 3.23 -4.19 13.55
CA LYS A 63 4.17 -3.82 14.63
C LYS A 63 5.57 -3.55 14.08
N ALA A 64 5.95 -4.31 13.04
CA ALA A 64 7.20 -4.13 12.32
C ALA A 64 7.22 -2.83 11.52
N ASP A 65 8.41 -2.28 11.29
CA ASP A 65 8.59 -1.21 10.33
C ASP A 65 8.31 -1.72 8.92
N LEU A 66 7.39 -1.05 8.20
CA LEU A 66 7.06 -1.37 6.81
C LEU A 66 7.67 -0.31 5.89
N ILE A 67 8.42 -0.75 4.89
CA ILE A 67 9.05 0.11 3.89
C ILE A 67 8.58 -0.33 2.50
N LEU A 68 8.03 0.60 1.73
CA LEU A 68 7.66 0.38 0.34
C LEU A 68 8.86 0.65 -0.56
N VAL A 69 9.04 -0.18 -1.58
CA VAL A 69 10.01 0.07 -2.66
C VAL A 69 9.22 0.22 -3.95
N ASP A 70 9.35 1.39 -4.57
CA ASP A 70 8.60 1.79 -5.77
C ASP A 70 9.54 2.04 -6.94
N GLY A 71 9.15 1.61 -8.14
CA GLY A 71 9.92 1.78 -9.36
C GLY A 71 9.74 0.64 -10.35
N GLU A 72 10.71 0.48 -11.23
CA GLU A 72 10.75 -0.61 -12.19
C GLU A 72 11.00 -1.95 -11.48
N GLU A 73 10.27 -3.01 -11.85
CA GLU A 73 10.26 -4.31 -11.16
C GLU A 73 11.67 -4.86 -10.88
N GLU A 74 12.55 -4.85 -11.89
CA GLU A 74 13.92 -5.36 -11.75
C GLU A 74 14.71 -4.59 -10.68
N LYS A 75 14.56 -3.28 -10.64
CA LYS A 75 15.21 -2.41 -9.67
C LYS A 75 14.61 -2.58 -8.27
N VAL A 76 13.28 -2.73 -8.19
CA VAL A 76 12.56 -2.98 -6.94
C VAL A 76 13.04 -4.28 -6.31
N VAL A 77 13.06 -5.39 -7.08
CA VAL A 77 13.55 -6.69 -6.60
C VAL A 77 15.00 -6.61 -6.14
N ALA A 78 15.89 -6.00 -6.94
CA ALA A 78 17.29 -5.82 -6.58
C ALA A 78 17.45 -5.00 -5.29
N LYS A 79 16.69 -3.93 -5.12
CA LYS A 79 16.74 -3.08 -3.94
C LYS A 79 16.23 -3.80 -2.70
N ILE A 80 15.09 -4.50 -2.78
CA ILE A 80 14.56 -5.28 -1.66
C ILE A 80 15.57 -6.34 -1.23
N ASN A 81 16.18 -7.07 -2.18
CA ASN A 81 17.21 -8.06 -1.87
C ASN A 81 18.41 -7.46 -1.14
N ALA A 82 18.89 -6.29 -1.57
CA ALA A 82 20.00 -5.61 -0.89
C ALA A 82 19.63 -5.22 0.55
N LEU A 83 18.46 -4.63 0.75
CA LEU A 83 17.96 -4.22 2.06
C LEU A 83 17.71 -5.41 2.99
N ALA A 84 17.09 -6.48 2.46
CA ALA A 84 16.81 -7.70 3.23
C ALA A 84 18.10 -8.36 3.70
N LYS A 85 19.09 -8.50 2.82
CA LYS A 85 20.41 -9.05 3.17
C LYS A 85 21.10 -8.24 4.27
N GLU A 86 21.08 -6.91 4.17
CA GLU A 86 21.65 -6.02 5.19
C GLU A 86 20.93 -6.21 6.54
N ALA A 87 19.59 -6.23 6.53
CA ALA A 87 18.80 -6.40 7.75
C ALA A 87 19.04 -7.77 8.41
N VAL A 88 19.14 -8.85 7.63
CA VAL A 88 19.47 -10.19 8.12
C VAL A 88 20.87 -10.24 8.74
N LEU A 89 21.85 -9.58 8.13
CA LEU A 89 23.21 -9.47 8.68
C LEU A 89 23.23 -8.72 10.02
N LEU A 90 22.30 -7.81 10.25
CA LEU A 90 22.09 -7.11 11.51
C LEU A 90 21.27 -7.92 12.53
N GLY A 91 20.93 -9.17 12.23
CA GLY A 91 20.17 -10.06 13.10
C GLY A 91 18.66 -9.80 13.14
N LYS A 92 18.11 -9.01 12.19
CA LYS A 92 16.68 -8.75 12.11
C LYS A 92 15.93 -9.87 11.40
N LYS A 93 14.73 -10.15 11.88
CA LYS A 93 13.76 -10.98 11.15
C LYS A 93 13.07 -10.14 10.09
N VAL A 94 13.25 -10.51 8.83
CA VAL A 94 12.77 -9.77 7.67
C VAL A 94 11.51 -10.43 7.10
N GLY A 95 10.47 -9.64 6.83
CA GLY A 95 9.33 -10.01 6.02
C GLY A 95 9.42 -9.36 4.63
N ILE A 96 8.97 -10.05 3.59
CA ILE A 96 8.90 -9.50 2.23
C ILE A 96 7.52 -9.76 1.65
N ILE A 97 6.90 -8.69 1.12
CA ILE A 97 5.64 -8.76 0.37
C ILE A 97 5.96 -8.59 -1.11
N GLY A 98 5.81 -9.67 -1.85
CA GLY A 98 5.94 -9.70 -3.31
C GLY A 98 4.64 -10.15 -3.97
N THR A 99 4.69 -10.35 -5.28
CA THR A 99 3.60 -10.93 -6.09
C THR A 99 3.94 -12.37 -6.48
N ASP A 100 2.97 -13.10 -7.02
CA ASP A 100 3.20 -14.47 -7.52
C ASP A 100 4.32 -14.52 -8.57
N GLU A 101 4.55 -13.41 -9.28
CA GLU A 101 5.57 -13.28 -10.31
C GLU A 101 6.97 -13.05 -9.75
N THR A 102 7.10 -12.58 -8.49
CA THR A 102 8.39 -12.12 -7.95
C THR A 102 8.86 -12.87 -6.71
N ILE A 103 8.00 -13.62 -6.01
CA ILE A 103 8.32 -14.26 -4.73
C ILE A 103 9.55 -15.17 -4.78
N ASP A 104 9.75 -15.90 -5.86
CA ASP A 104 10.90 -16.82 -6.03
C ASP A 104 12.24 -16.08 -6.23
N ARG A 105 12.20 -14.77 -6.36
CA ARG A 105 13.37 -13.90 -6.57
C ARG A 105 13.92 -13.32 -5.27
N TYR A 106 13.29 -13.62 -4.14
CA TYR A 106 13.70 -13.16 -2.81
C TYR A 106 14.30 -14.31 -2.00
N PRO A 107 15.64 -14.42 -1.89
CA PRO A 107 16.29 -15.53 -1.18
C PRO A 107 16.31 -15.38 0.33
N GLU A 108 16.04 -14.18 0.86
CA GLU A 108 16.15 -13.86 2.28
C GLU A 108 14.79 -13.58 2.91
N GLY A 109 14.63 -13.95 4.19
CA GLY A 109 13.47 -13.58 5.00
C GLY A 109 12.23 -14.44 4.79
N GLU A 110 11.15 -14.02 5.41
CA GLU A 110 9.80 -14.57 5.28
C GLU A 110 9.09 -13.93 4.08
N VAL A 111 9.15 -14.61 2.93
CA VAL A 111 8.55 -14.10 1.68
C VAL A 111 7.11 -14.56 1.57
N VAL A 112 6.19 -13.63 1.33
CA VAL A 112 4.77 -13.95 1.17
C VAL A 112 4.24 -13.26 -0.08
N SER A 113 3.54 -14.01 -0.94
CA SER A 113 2.79 -13.44 -2.05
C SER A 113 1.48 -12.82 -1.58
N ILE A 114 1.21 -11.63 -2.08
CA ILE A 114 -0.09 -10.98 -1.91
C ILE A 114 -1.09 -11.40 -3.00
N GLY A 115 -0.62 -12.12 -4.02
CA GLY A 115 -1.36 -12.58 -5.19
C GLY A 115 -0.70 -12.16 -6.50
N ALA A 116 -1.27 -12.57 -7.61
CA ALA A 116 -0.80 -12.14 -8.93
C ALA A 116 -0.97 -10.63 -9.10
N ARG A 117 0.01 -9.96 -9.71
CA ARG A 117 0.00 -8.50 -9.93
C ARG A 117 -1.21 -8.04 -10.74
N SER A 118 -1.73 -8.88 -11.62
CA SER A 118 -2.92 -8.61 -12.42
C SER A 118 -4.24 -8.77 -11.65
N ASP A 119 -4.24 -9.45 -10.49
CA ASP A 119 -5.43 -9.66 -9.66
C ASP A 119 -5.52 -8.65 -8.50
N GLU A 120 -5.91 -7.43 -8.84
CA GLU A 120 -6.07 -6.35 -7.88
C GLU A 120 -7.08 -6.66 -6.77
N ASP A 121 -8.11 -7.47 -7.06
CA ASP A 121 -9.13 -7.85 -6.08
C ASP A 121 -8.55 -8.81 -5.03
N ALA A 122 -7.70 -9.76 -5.45
CA ALA A 122 -6.97 -10.63 -4.53
C ALA A 122 -5.99 -9.83 -3.67
N ILE A 123 -5.19 -8.95 -4.26
CA ILE A 123 -4.26 -8.06 -3.55
C ILE A 123 -4.99 -7.25 -2.47
N ALA A 124 -6.09 -6.59 -2.86
CA ALA A 124 -6.89 -5.80 -1.93
C ALA A 124 -7.46 -6.62 -0.76
N LYS A 125 -7.88 -7.86 -1.04
CA LYS A 125 -8.45 -8.77 -0.04
C LYS A 125 -7.40 -9.31 0.93
N HIS A 126 -6.20 -9.60 0.45
CA HIS A 126 -5.16 -10.24 1.24
C HIS A 126 -4.33 -9.26 2.07
N LEU A 127 -4.26 -7.99 1.67
CA LEU A 127 -3.37 -7.00 2.26
C LEU A 127 -3.40 -6.96 3.80
N TYR A 128 -4.58 -6.77 4.39
CA TYR A 128 -4.68 -6.64 5.86
C TYR A 128 -4.42 -7.94 6.61
N LYS A 129 -4.83 -9.07 6.02
CA LYS A 129 -4.54 -10.38 6.59
C LYS A 129 -3.04 -10.61 6.64
N LEU A 130 -2.35 -10.33 5.55
CA LEU A 130 -0.92 -10.53 5.39
C LEU A 130 -0.10 -9.68 6.38
N LEU A 131 -0.49 -8.42 6.59
CA LEU A 131 0.16 -7.57 7.59
C LEU A 131 0.00 -8.11 9.02
N ARG A 132 -1.15 -8.69 9.37
CA ARG A 132 -1.37 -9.37 10.66
C ARG A 132 -0.58 -10.68 10.77
N ASP A 133 -0.48 -11.45 9.69
CA ASP A 133 0.29 -12.68 9.66
C ASP A 133 1.79 -12.40 9.96
N PHE A 134 2.31 -11.26 9.51
CA PHE A 134 3.67 -10.82 9.88
C PHE A 134 3.79 -10.42 11.36
N ASP A 135 2.75 -9.83 11.95
CA ASP A 135 2.73 -9.56 13.40
C ASP A 135 2.79 -10.85 14.23
N GLU A 136 2.12 -11.93 13.79
CA GLU A 136 2.16 -13.24 14.42
C GLU A 136 3.54 -13.91 14.28
N LYS A 137 4.22 -13.67 13.16
CA LYS A 137 5.57 -14.16 12.90
C LYS A 137 6.67 -13.36 13.60
N GLU A 138 6.30 -12.25 14.26
CA GLU A 138 7.23 -11.39 14.99
C GLU A 138 8.43 -10.92 14.13
N VAL A 139 8.16 -10.49 12.90
CA VAL A 139 9.19 -9.88 12.06
C VAL A 139 9.52 -8.48 12.56
N ASP A 140 10.77 -8.05 12.40
CA ASP A 140 11.25 -6.74 12.84
C ASP A 140 11.04 -5.66 11.77
N ILE A 141 11.13 -6.05 10.50
CA ILE A 141 11.01 -5.16 9.35
C ILE A 141 10.35 -5.87 8.17
N ILE A 142 9.53 -5.14 7.44
CA ILE A 142 8.83 -5.64 6.24
C ILE A 142 9.23 -4.75 5.06
N TYR A 143 9.67 -5.36 3.97
CA TYR A 143 9.83 -4.71 2.68
C TYR A 143 8.69 -5.13 1.75
N SER A 144 8.08 -4.18 1.05
CA SER A 144 6.98 -4.45 0.13
C SER A 144 7.25 -3.81 -1.22
N GLU A 145 6.92 -4.55 -2.28
CA GLU A 145 6.75 -3.94 -3.59
C GLU A 145 5.59 -2.94 -3.58
N SER A 146 5.59 -2.01 -4.54
CA SER A 146 4.46 -1.14 -4.83
C SER A 146 3.46 -1.83 -5.77
N PHE A 147 2.19 -1.43 -5.66
CA PHE A 147 1.07 -2.01 -6.41
C PHE A 147 0.25 -0.93 -7.13
N ALA A 148 0.95 -0.05 -7.85
CA ALA A 148 0.30 0.97 -8.69
C ALA A 148 -0.39 0.33 -9.89
N THR A 149 -1.63 -0.09 -9.71
CA THR A 149 -2.45 -0.77 -10.70
C THR A 149 -3.60 0.13 -11.20
N PRO A 150 -4.17 -0.11 -12.41
CA PRO A 150 -5.03 0.86 -13.06
C PRO A 150 -6.44 1.00 -12.46
N ARG A 151 -6.94 0.04 -11.69
CA ARG A 151 -8.33 0.05 -11.16
C ARG A 151 -8.38 0.48 -9.70
N ILE A 152 -8.03 -0.42 -8.79
CA ILE A 152 -8.08 -0.20 -7.34
C ILE A 152 -6.70 -0.01 -6.72
N GLY A 153 -5.64 0.00 -7.53
CA GLY A 153 -4.27 0.18 -7.07
C GLY A 153 -4.06 1.44 -6.24
N GLN A 154 -4.76 2.53 -6.56
CA GLN A 154 -4.72 3.74 -5.75
C GLN A 154 -5.23 3.52 -4.32
N ALA A 155 -6.29 2.71 -4.16
CA ALA A 155 -6.79 2.34 -2.84
C ALA A 155 -5.83 1.42 -2.10
N ILE A 156 -5.23 0.44 -2.80
CA ILE A 156 -4.21 -0.47 -2.25
C ILE A 156 -3.00 0.34 -1.78
N MET A 157 -2.44 1.21 -2.64
CA MET A 157 -1.29 2.03 -2.32
C MET A 157 -1.56 3.00 -1.17
N ASN A 158 -2.74 3.61 -1.12
CA ASN A 158 -3.12 4.47 0.01
C ASN A 158 -3.09 3.71 1.35
N ARG A 159 -3.48 2.43 1.36
CA ARG A 159 -3.43 1.58 2.56
C ARG A 159 -2.00 1.22 2.94
N LEU A 160 -1.20 0.80 1.96
CA LEU A 160 0.20 0.47 2.18
C LEU A 160 1.00 1.67 2.65
N LEU A 161 0.84 2.83 2.02
CA LEU A 161 1.49 4.07 2.43
C LEU A 161 1.17 4.45 3.87
N LYS A 162 -0.10 4.33 4.28
CA LYS A 162 -0.50 4.59 5.67
C LYS A 162 0.05 3.56 6.64
N ALA A 163 0.05 2.28 6.28
CA ALA A 163 0.64 1.22 7.09
C ALA A 163 2.16 1.41 7.24
N ALA A 164 2.83 1.86 6.18
CA ALA A 164 4.26 2.16 6.16
C ALA A 164 4.62 3.50 6.85
N GLY A 165 3.63 4.30 7.27
CA GLY A 165 3.90 5.64 7.76
C GLY A 165 4.60 6.52 6.74
N HIS A 166 4.26 6.34 5.46
CA HIS A 166 4.84 7.01 4.29
C HIS A 166 6.34 6.74 4.05
N GLN A 167 6.89 5.64 4.58
CA GLN A 167 8.25 5.22 4.27
C GLN A 167 8.28 4.58 2.87
N VAL A 168 8.82 5.30 1.89
CA VAL A 168 8.95 4.87 0.49
C VAL A 168 10.37 5.08 -0.01
N ILE A 169 10.91 4.08 -0.69
CA ILE A 169 12.18 4.15 -1.42
C ILE A 169 11.85 4.06 -2.90
N THR A 170 12.17 5.07 -3.67
CA THR A 170 12.02 5.07 -5.14
C THR A 170 13.33 4.68 -5.81
N VAL A 171 13.28 3.77 -6.82
CA VAL A 171 14.45 3.23 -7.54
C VAL A 171 14.29 3.29 -9.05
#